data_7f454261ca6064e1e8ff5c3fe1b98ef2
#
_entry.id   7f454261ca6064e1e8ff5c3fe1b98ef2
#
_cell.length_a   1.000
_cell.length_b   1.000
_cell.length_c   1.000
_cell.angle_alpha   90.00
_cell.angle_beta   90.00
_cell.angle_gamma   90.00
#
_symmetry.space_group_name_H-M   'P 1'
#
loop_
_entity.id
_entity.type
_entity.pdbx_description
1 polymer ?
#
loop_
_entity_poly.entity_id
_entity_poly.type
_entity_poly.pdbx_seq_one_letter_code
_entity_poly.pdbx_strand_id
1 'polypeptide(L)'
;LQNRLFEKKNVEIIWNSQLQEILGNKENKLIEKIVIKNTSDNNENQIILDGLFVAIGHKPATEIFLKKLEIDEDGYILTKADSTKTSIDGVFAAGDVTDKIYRQAVTAAGMGCMGALEAEKFLSNKKIS
;
A
#
# COMPACT_ATOMS: atom_id res chain seq x y z
N LEU A 1 -9.88 -14.20 11.56
CA LEU A 1 -8.43 -13.98 11.74
C LEU A 1 -8.08 -13.63 13.19
N GLN A 2 -8.78 -12.70 13.84
CA GLN A 2 -8.49 -12.27 15.22
C GLN A 2 -8.49 -13.42 16.23
N ASN A 3 -9.50 -14.28 16.24
CA ASN A 3 -9.58 -15.43 17.15
C ASN A 3 -8.35 -16.37 17.02
N ARG A 4 -7.89 -16.60 15.78
CA ARG A 4 -6.68 -17.39 15.53
C ARG A 4 -5.42 -16.73 16.06
N LEU A 5 -5.38 -15.42 16.12
CA LEU A 5 -4.25 -14.66 16.68
C LEU A 5 -4.21 -14.81 18.21
N PHE A 6 -5.35 -14.67 18.87
CA PHE A 6 -5.48 -14.80 20.33
C PHE A 6 -5.12 -16.19 20.86
N GLU A 7 -5.26 -17.23 20.02
CA GLU A 7 -4.89 -18.61 20.38
C GLU A 7 -3.38 -18.86 20.34
N LYS A 8 -2.59 -17.94 19.77
CA LYS A 8 -1.14 -18.13 19.61
C LYS A 8 -0.38 -17.74 20.87
N LYS A 9 0.36 -18.69 21.45
CA LYS A 9 1.16 -18.46 22.67
C LYS A 9 2.38 -17.56 22.47
N ASN A 10 2.84 -17.41 21.23
CA ASN A 10 4.00 -16.60 20.85
C ASN A 10 3.61 -15.21 20.31
N VAL A 11 2.37 -14.79 20.53
CA VAL A 11 1.86 -13.49 20.11
C VAL A 11 1.40 -12.73 21.35
N GLU A 12 1.91 -11.53 21.51
CA GLU A 12 1.46 -10.57 22.51
C GLU A 12 0.76 -9.40 21.80
N ILE A 13 -0.37 -8.96 22.35
CA ILE A 13 -1.12 -7.82 21.83
C ILE A 13 -1.04 -6.69 22.84
N ILE A 14 -0.45 -5.59 22.44
CA ILE A 14 -0.34 -4.39 23.26
C ILE A 14 -1.44 -3.43 22.84
N TRP A 15 -2.50 -3.37 23.66
CA TRP A 15 -3.66 -2.53 23.40
C TRP A 15 -3.42 -1.06 23.75
N ASN A 16 -4.27 -0.18 23.20
CA ASN A 16 -4.25 1.25 23.47
C ASN A 16 -2.85 1.87 23.31
N SER A 17 -2.13 1.43 22.28
CA SER A 17 -0.75 1.84 22.07
C SER A 17 -0.53 2.35 20.65
N GLN A 18 0.30 3.37 20.55
CA GLN A 18 0.70 3.98 19.29
C GLN A 18 2.23 4.00 19.19
N LEU A 19 2.76 3.68 18.02
CA LEU A 19 4.18 3.82 17.73
C LEU A 19 4.56 5.30 17.77
N GLN A 20 5.51 5.65 18.62
CA GLN A 20 6.02 7.01 18.79
C GLN A 20 7.34 7.21 18.07
N GLU A 21 8.28 6.28 18.22
CA GLU A 21 9.62 6.40 17.68
C GLU A 21 10.20 5.02 17.33
N ILE A 22 11.05 5.00 16.31
CA ILE A 22 11.84 3.84 15.91
C ILE A 22 13.30 4.17 16.13
N LEU A 23 13.99 3.37 16.95
CA LEU A 23 15.40 3.55 17.30
C LEU A 23 16.22 2.42 16.71
N GLY A 24 17.32 2.77 16.09
CA GLY A 24 18.21 1.81 15.46
C GLY A 24 19.66 2.26 15.50
N ASN A 25 20.55 1.35 15.21
CA ASN A 25 21.97 1.57 15.14
C ASN A 25 22.33 2.15 13.76
N LYS A 26 23.01 3.30 13.76
CA LYS A 26 23.39 4.00 12.51
C LYS A 26 24.52 3.29 11.74
N GLU A 27 25.35 2.52 12.43
CA GLU A 27 26.51 1.83 11.81
C GLU A 27 26.07 0.61 11.01
N ASN A 28 25.25 -0.26 11.61
CA ASN A 28 24.78 -1.50 10.96
C ASN A 28 23.42 -1.36 10.28
N LYS A 29 22.75 -0.20 10.43
CA LYS A 29 21.41 0.10 9.89
C LYS A 29 20.32 -0.89 10.33
N LEU A 30 20.48 -1.49 11.49
CA LEU A 30 19.49 -2.39 12.09
C LEU A 30 18.61 -1.65 13.08
N ILE A 31 17.35 -2.07 13.17
CA ILE A 31 16.44 -1.62 14.23
C ILE A 31 16.87 -2.30 15.54
N GLU A 32 16.79 -1.57 16.66
CA GLU A 32 17.10 -2.10 17.99
C GLU A 32 15.88 -2.10 18.90
N LYS A 33 15.10 -1.04 18.83
CA LYS A 33 13.91 -0.89 19.67
C LYS A 33 12.94 0.12 19.09
N ILE A 34 11.72 0.07 19.62
CA ILE A 34 10.70 1.09 19.39
C ILE A 34 10.25 1.71 20.70
N VAL A 35 9.77 2.93 20.62
CA VAL A 35 9.04 3.60 21.71
C VAL A 35 7.56 3.54 21.33
N ILE A 36 6.75 2.98 22.23
CA ILE A 36 5.30 2.99 22.13
C ILE A 36 4.72 3.88 23.22
N LYS A 37 3.67 4.60 22.87
CA LYS A 37 2.92 5.46 23.80
C LYS A 37 1.54 4.90 24.03
N ASN A 38 1.17 4.71 25.28
CA ASN A 38 -0.18 4.32 25.64
C ASN A 38 -1.13 5.52 25.44
N THR A 39 -2.22 5.30 24.71
CA THR A 39 -3.20 6.35 24.38
C THR A 39 -4.14 6.71 25.51
N SER A 40 -4.20 5.91 26.59
CA SER A 40 -5.09 6.14 27.74
C SER A 40 -4.43 6.97 28.84
N ASP A 41 -3.13 6.72 29.13
CA ASP A 41 -2.39 7.36 30.23
C ASP A 41 -1.18 8.17 29.77
N ASN A 42 -0.88 8.15 28.46
CA ASN A 42 0.27 8.79 27.82
C ASN A 42 1.65 8.25 28.27
N ASN A 43 1.71 7.15 28.99
CA ASN A 43 2.96 6.52 29.39
C ASN A 43 3.70 5.96 28.16
N GLU A 44 5.02 6.11 28.18
CA GLU A 44 5.90 5.58 27.12
C GLU A 44 6.63 4.35 27.62
N ASN A 45 6.70 3.33 26.76
CA ASN A 45 7.43 2.10 26.98
C ASN A 45 8.35 1.80 25.80
N GLN A 46 9.50 1.18 26.07
CA GLN A 46 10.42 0.74 25.03
C GLN A 46 10.30 -0.76 24.84
N ILE A 47 10.30 -1.21 23.59
CA ILE A 47 10.31 -2.62 23.20
C ILE A 47 11.53 -2.89 22.34
N ILE A 48 12.37 -3.85 22.78
CA ILE A 48 13.51 -4.34 22.00
C ILE A 48 12.97 -5.34 20.97
N LEU A 49 13.40 -5.23 19.71
CA LEU A 49 12.94 -6.09 18.62
C LEU A 49 13.96 -6.11 17.47
N ASP A 50 13.89 -7.16 16.66
CA ASP A 50 14.77 -7.39 15.52
C ASP A 50 14.18 -6.89 14.21
N GLY A 51 12.89 -6.57 14.17
CA GLY A 51 12.21 -6.08 12.98
C GLY A 51 10.85 -5.47 13.30
N LEU A 52 10.39 -4.58 12.43
CA LEU A 52 9.09 -3.92 12.54
C LEU A 52 8.36 -3.97 11.20
N PHE A 53 7.13 -4.44 11.22
CA PHE A 53 6.21 -4.34 10.09
C PHE A 53 5.11 -3.34 10.41
N VAL A 54 4.93 -2.36 9.53
CA VAL A 54 3.82 -1.39 9.62
C VAL A 54 2.68 -1.91 8.75
N ALA A 55 1.58 -2.30 9.36
CA ALA A 55 0.42 -2.93 8.71
C ALA A 55 -0.89 -2.19 9.05
N ILE A 56 -0.88 -0.87 8.90
CA ILE A 56 -2.00 0.03 9.26
C ILE A 56 -2.99 0.28 8.11
N GLY A 57 -2.88 -0.45 7.01
CA GLY A 57 -3.68 -0.29 5.81
C GLY A 57 -2.91 0.37 4.67
N HIS A 58 -3.59 0.54 3.55
CA HIS A 58 -3.05 1.15 2.35
C HIS A 58 -3.90 2.36 1.96
N LYS A 59 -3.22 3.44 1.60
CA LYS A 59 -3.81 4.57 0.92
C LYS A 59 -3.04 4.76 -0.39
N PRO A 60 -3.69 4.69 -1.56
CA PRO A 60 -3.00 4.90 -2.82
C PRO A 60 -2.49 6.35 -2.92
N ALA A 61 -1.27 6.53 -3.45
CA ALA A 61 -0.65 7.85 -3.61
C ALA A 61 -1.16 8.54 -4.89
N THR A 62 -2.43 8.87 -4.92
CA THR A 62 -3.14 9.39 -6.11
C THR A 62 -3.49 10.87 -6.02
N GLU A 63 -3.07 11.57 -4.98
CA GLU A 63 -3.39 12.99 -4.76
C GLU A 63 -3.00 13.88 -5.95
N ILE A 64 -1.91 13.56 -6.65
CA ILE A 64 -1.44 14.31 -7.82
C ILE A 64 -2.38 14.18 -9.04
N PHE A 65 -3.22 13.16 -9.07
CA PHE A 65 -4.19 12.89 -10.14
C PHE A 65 -5.60 13.38 -9.82
N LEU A 66 -5.84 13.88 -8.62
CA LEU A 66 -7.13 14.46 -8.23
C LEU A 66 -7.53 15.53 -9.25
N LYS A 67 -8.80 15.53 -9.65
CA LYS A 67 -9.38 16.42 -10.68
C LYS A 67 -8.88 16.19 -12.12
N LYS A 68 -8.01 15.19 -12.34
CA LYS A 68 -7.51 14.84 -13.68
C LYS A 68 -8.03 13.47 -14.13
N LEU A 69 -8.03 12.49 -13.24
CA LEU A 69 -8.53 11.15 -13.50
C LEU A 69 -9.77 10.88 -12.64
N GLU A 70 -10.59 9.94 -13.09
CA GLU A 70 -11.65 9.39 -12.25
C GLU A 70 -11.04 8.52 -11.17
N ILE A 71 -11.38 8.83 -9.92
CA ILE A 71 -10.86 8.20 -8.71
C ILE A 71 -12.05 7.90 -7.81
N ASP A 72 -12.06 6.72 -7.18
CA ASP A 72 -13.13 6.36 -6.26
C ASP A 72 -12.99 7.07 -4.91
N GLU A 73 -13.97 6.85 -4.02
CA GLU A 73 -14.02 7.45 -2.67
C GLU A 73 -12.86 7.02 -1.76
N ASP A 74 -12.25 5.85 -2.05
CA ASP A 74 -11.10 5.32 -1.31
C ASP A 74 -9.75 5.80 -1.88
N GLY A 75 -9.78 6.54 -2.99
CA GLY A 75 -8.61 7.11 -3.64
C GLY A 75 -7.99 6.26 -4.75
N TYR A 76 -8.63 5.15 -5.18
CA TYR A 76 -8.12 4.31 -6.25
C TYR A 76 -8.54 4.83 -7.63
N ILE A 77 -7.61 4.78 -8.60
CA ILE A 77 -7.90 5.18 -9.98
C ILE A 77 -8.87 4.18 -10.61
N LEU A 78 -9.95 4.69 -11.19
CA LEU A 78 -10.92 3.90 -11.91
C LEU A 78 -10.41 3.58 -13.32
N THR A 79 -10.52 2.32 -13.71
CA THR A 79 -10.20 1.83 -15.06
C THR A 79 -11.44 1.25 -15.71
N LYS A 80 -11.43 1.14 -17.03
CA LYS A 80 -12.49 0.40 -17.76
C LYS A 80 -12.46 -1.07 -17.34
N ALA A 81 -13.60 -1.73 -17.41
CA ALA A 81 -13.71 -3.16 -17.12
C ALA A 81 -12.72 -3.96 -17.98
N ASP A 82 -12.03 -4.93 -17.37
CA ASP A 82 -11.05 -5.81 -18.00
C ASP A 82 -9.90 -5.07 -18.75
N SER A 83 -9.56 -3.86 -18.32
CA SER A 83 -8.60 -3.00 -19.00
C SER A 83 -7.85 -2.12 -17.99
N THR A 84 -6.71 -1.60 -18.39
CA THR A 84 -5.93 -0.60 -17.62
C THR A 84 -6.20 0.85 -18.06
N LYS A 85 -7.12 1.05 -19.01
CA LYS A 85 -7.49 2.37 -19.55
C LYS A 85 -8.23 3.19 -18.50
N THR A 86 -7.76 4.41 -18.29
CA THR A 86 -8.40 5.39 -17.40
C THR A 86 -9.47 6.23 -18.13
N SER A 87 -9.99 7.23 -17.46
CA SER A 87 -10.89 8.24 -18.05
C SER A 87 -10.22 9.12 -19.10
N ILE A 88 -8.89 9.17 -19.16
CA ILE A 88 -8.14 9.94 -20.16
C ILE A 88 -7.49 8.99 -21.16
N ASP A 89 -7.74 9.27 -22.44
CA ASP A 89 -7.19 8.46 -23.54
C ASP A 89 -5.65 8.55 -23.59
N GLY A 90 -4.99 7.39 -23.66
CA GLY A 90 -3.52 7.29 -23.61
C GLY A 90 -2.93 7.31 -22.20
N VAL A 91 -3.75 7.34 -21.16
CA VAL A 91 -3.35 7.17 -19.77
C VAL A 91 -3.86 5.83 -19.24
N PHE A 92 -2.95 5.04 -18.71
CA PHE A 92 -3.21 3.69 -18.21
C PHE A 92 -2.84 3.62 -16.73
N ALA A 93 -3.60 2.86 -15.95
CA ALA A 93 -3.32 2.62 -14.53
C ALA A 93 -3.34 1.12 -14.23
N ALA A 94 -2.37 0.65 -13.46
CA ALA A 94 -2.20 -0.78 -13.16
C ALA A 94 -1.59 -0.98 -11.77
N GLY A 95 -1.84 -2.16 -11.19
CA GLY A 95 -1.31 -2.53 -9.88
C GLY A 95 -2.10 -1.96 -8.71
N ASP A 96 -1.44 -1.81 -7.56
CA ASP A 96 -2.08 -1.42 -6.29
C ASP A 96 -2.83 -0.10 -6.35
N VAL A 97 -2.52 0.77 -7.31
CA VAL A 97 -3.19 2.05 -7.51
C VAL A 97 -4.64 1.89 -8.02
N THR A 98 -4.98 0.72 -8.56
CA THR A 98 -6.33 0.35 -9.05
C THR A 98 -6.92 -0.85 -8.31
N ASP A 99 -6.07 -1.70 -7.70
CA ASP A 99 -6.47 -2.93 -7.02
C ASP A 99 -6.66 -2.71 -5.52
N LYS A 100 -7.86 -2.37 -5.11
CA LYS A 100 -8.19 -2.24 -3.69
C LYS A 100 -8.52 -3.57 -2.98
N ILE A 101 -8.56 -4.69 -3.70
CA ILE A 101 -9.00 -5.98 -3.17
C ILE A 101 -7.82 -6.88 -2.81
N TYR A 102 -6.96 -7.17 -3.78
CA TYR A 102 -5.89 -8.17 -3.63
C TYR A 102 -4.57 -7.56 -3.20
N ARG A 103 -4.09 -6.55 -3.90
CA ARG A 103 -2.83 -5.85 -3.61
C ARG A 103 -1.67 -6.81 -3.42
N GLN A 104 -1.50 -7.70 -4.41
CA GLN A 104 -0.46 -8.70 -4.42
C GLN A 104 0.53 -8.44 -5.56
N ALA A 105 1.80 -8.77 -5.34
CA ALA A 105 2.85 -8.59 -6.36
C ALA A 105 2.50 -9.27 -7.69
N VAL A 106 1.91 -10.45 -7.65
CA VAL A 106 1.54 -11.20 -8.87
C VAL A 106 0.38 -10.55 -9.61
N THR A 107 -0.62 -10.01 -8.91
CA THR A 107 -1.73 -9.28 -9.55
C THR A 107 -1.24 -7.98 -10.15
N ALA A 108 -0.39 -7.24 -9.43
CA ALA A 108 0.23 -6.02 -9.94
C ALA A 108 1.08 -6.26 -11.19
N ALA A 109 1.87 -7.35 -11.22
CA ALA A 109 2.66 -7.73 -12.39
C ALA A 109 1.77 -8.06 -13.60
N GLY A 110 0.68 -8.82 -13.39
CA GLY A 110 -0.29 -9.13 -14.44
C GLY A 110 -0.95 -7.87 -15.01
N MET A 111 -1.41 -6.97 -14.15
CA MET A 111 -1.96 -5.67 -14.58
C MET A 111 -0.92 -4.82 -15.30
N GLY A 112 0.33 -4.82 -14.85
CA GLY A 112 1.43 -4.12 -15.52
C GLY A 112 1.68 -4.63 -16.94
N CYS A 113 1.62 -5.94 -17.15
CA CYS A 113 1.69 -6.54 -18.48
C CYS A 113 0.51 -6.07 -19.37
N MET A 114 -0.71 -6.06 -18.84
CA MET A 114 -1.89 -5.56 -19.57
C MET A 114 -1.69 -4.09 -19.97
N GLY A 115 -1.23 -3.24 -19.03
CA GLY A 115 -0.99 -1.82 -19.28
C GLY A 115 0.05 -1.58 -20.37
N ALA A 116 1.13 -2.36 -20.37
CA ALA A 116 2.17 -2.27 -21.40
C ALA A 116 1.63 -2.62 -22.80
N LEU A 117 0.88 -3.72 -22.91
CA LEU A 117 0.27 -4.15 -24.18
C LEU A 117 -0.78 -3.15 -24.70
N GLU A 118 -1.58 -2.58 -23.80
CA GLU A 118 -2.57 -1.56 -24.19
C GLU A 118 -1.91 -0.24 -24.61
N ALA A 119 -0.81 0.15 -23.96
CA ALA A 119 -0.02 1.32 -24.34
C ALA A 119 0.64 1.13 -25.71
N GLU A 120 1.21 -0.04 -25.99
CA GLU A 120 1.77 -0.38 -27.29
C GLU A 120 0.73 -0.30 -28.41
N LYS A 121 -0.44 -0.90 -28.18
CA LYS A 121 -1.57 -0.85 -29.11
C LYS A 121 -2.05 0.57 -29.38
N PHE A 122 -2.14 1.39 -28.34
CA PHE A 122 -2.52 2.79 -28.44
C PHE A 122 -1.53 3.58 -29.31
N LEU A 123 -0.24 3.40 -29.09
CA LEU A 123 0.82 4.08 -29.86
C LEU A 123 0.85 3.61 -31.32
N SER A 124 0.64 2.32 -31.56
CA SER A 124 0.59 1.76 -32.91
C SER A 124 -0.56 2.34 -33.73
N ASN A 125 -1.73 2.49 -33.11
CA ASN A 125 -2.90 3.08 -33.77
C ASN A 125 -2.69 4.57 -34.10
N LYS A 126 -1.93 5.33 -33.27
CA LYS A 126 -1.61 6.73 -33.54
C LYS A 126 -0.57 6.94 -34.65
N LYS A 127 0.28 5.95 -34.89
CA LYS A 127 1.28 6.03 -35.98
C LYS A 127 0.69 5.80 -37.36
N ILE A 128 -0.50 5.25 -37.44
CA ILE A 128 -1.23 4.93 -38.67
C ILE A 128 -2.16 6.09 -39.09
N SER A 129 -2.36 7.06 -38.22
CA SER A 129 -3.15 8.29 -38.44
C SER A 129 -2.26 9.44 -38.78
#